data_eac23fae86878f664969fe232a6b6ddc
#
_entry.id   eac23fae86878f664969fe232a6b6ddc
#
_cell.length_a   1.000
_cell.length_b   1.000
_cell.length_c   1.000
_cell.angle_alpha   90.00
_cell.angle_beta   90.00
_cell.angle_gamma   90.00
#
_symmetry.space_group_name_H-M   'P 1'
#
loop_
_entity.id
_entity.type
_entity.pdbx_description
1 polymer ?
#
loop_
_entity_poly.entity_id
_entity_poly.type
_entity_poly.pdbx_seq_one_letter_code
_entity_poly.pdbx_strand_id
1 'polypeptide(L)'
;MNIVNVILSGGVGSRLWPLSRKSRPKQYLPIFDGKTLFQKTALRNSAFCDSVLVVGNIDNYQLSRKDLQDAGIQSYQEIIEACPRNTAAAIAFAAFACNPEDVLFVTPSDHLIESEESYKKSVERAIALAKDGFIVTFGLKPSKPETGFGYIEADGEEVKSFREKPDLATAEEFIQKGNFYWNSGMFCFQAGVFLQELKKLEPSVFETSYTTYQKIEEGKLNEELSMKIPSISVDYAVMEKTDKIKVVPSAFDWSDMGSFEAIYEYNQAQGYPIDS
;
A
#
# COMPACT_ATOMS: atom_id res chain seq x y z
N MET A 1 19.11 -9.44 -6.69
CA MET A 1 18.12 -8.33 -6.64
C MET A 1 16.84 -8.85 -7.23
N ASN A 2 15.87 -9.13 -6.37
CA ASN A 2 14.52 -9.58 -6.74
C ASN A 2 13.56 -8.39 -6.64
N ILE A 3 12.45 -8.48 -7.36
CA ILE A 3 11.31 -7.58 -7.20
C ILE A 3 10.26 -8.30 -6.37
N VAL A 4 9.97 -7.78 -5.19
CA VAL A 4 9.06 -8.40 -4.21
C VAL A 4 7.76 -7.61 -4.15
N ASN A 5 6.64 -8.22 -4.48
CA ASN A 5 5.32 -7.63 -4.22
C ASN A 5 5.01 -7.74 -2.72
N VAL A 6 5.07 -6.62 -2.02
CA VAL A 6 4.67 -6.54 -0.62
C VAL A 6 3.21 -6.11 -0.55
N ILE A 7 2.34 -7.02 -0.12
CA ILE A 7 0.90 -6.75 0.02
C ILE A 7 0.61 -6.43 1.48
N LEU A 8 0.19 -5.20 1.75
CA LEU A 8 -0.24 -4.77 3.08
C LEU A 8 -1.72 -5.10 3.29
N SER A 9 -2.02 -5.97 4.24
CA SER A 9 -3.36 -6.51 4.47
C SER A 9 -3.86 -6.37 5.92
N GLY A 10 -3.31 -5.39 6.66
CA GLY A 10 -3.65 -5.15 8.07
C GLY A 10 -4.94 -4.36 8.30
N GLY A 11 -5.51 -3.72 7.29
CA GLY A 11 -6.70 -2.85 7.41
C GLY A 11 -7.99 -3.63 7.67
N VAL A 12 -8.88 -3.07 8.49
CA VAL A 12 -10.19 -3.68 8.84
C VAL A 12 -11.37 -3.14 8.02
N GLY A 13 -11.19 -2.05 7.25
CA GLY A 13 -12.20 -1.52 6.33
C GLY A 13 -13.51 -1.09 7.00
N SER A 14 -13.45 -0.50 8.19
CA SER A 14 -14.63 -0.17 9.04
C SER A 14 -15.66 0.76 8.38
N ARG A 15 -15.26 1.56 7.41
CA ARG A 15 -16.13 2.53 6.70
C ARG A 15 -17.26 1.88 5.89
N LEU A 16 -17.12 0.60 5.54
CA LEU A 16 -18.12 -0.17 4.77
C LEU A 16 -18.98 -1.09 5.63
N TRP A 17 -19.06 -0.86 6.95
CA TRP A 17 -20.02 -1.60 7.78
C TRP A 17 -21.47 -1.33 7.33
N PRO A 18 -22.37 -2.33 7.22
CA PRO A 18 -22.24 -3.73 7.65
C PRO A 18 -21.67 -4.71 6.61
N LEU A 19 -21.34 -4.23 5.42
CA LEU A 19 -20.78 -5.06 4.33
C LEU A 19 -19.42 -5.64 4.74
N SER A 20 -18.52 -4.79 5.24
CA SER A 20 -17.26 -5.22 5.84
C SER A 20 -17.40 -5.39 7.35
N ARG A 21 -16.72 -6.39 7.92
CA ARG A 21 -16.71 -6.69 9.35
C ARG A 21 -15.27 -7.03 9.78
N LYS A 22 -14.96 -6.95 11.07
CA LYS A 22 -13.66 -7.33 11.61
C LYS A 22 -13.26 -8.76 11.18
N SER A 23 -14.24 -9.69 11.16
CA SER A 23 -14.05 -11.08 10.71
C SER A 23 -13.94 -11.24 9.19
N ARG A 24 -14.32 -10.24 8.41
CA ARG A 24 -14.25 -10.22 6.95
C ARG A 24 -14.05 -8.79 6.45
N PRO A 25 -12.82 -8.28 6.50
CA PRO A 25 -12.49 -6.93 6.02
C PRO A 25 -12.76 -6.74 4.52
N LYS A 26 -12.84 -5.49 4.09
CA LYS A 26 -13.17 -5.07 2.73
C LYS A 26 -12.39 -5.83 1.64
N GLN A 27 -11.09 -5.97 1.82
CA GLN A 27 -10.20 -6.60 0.85
C GLN A 27 -10.51 -8.07 0.58
N TYR A 28 -11.28 -8.74 1.45
CA TYR A 28 -11.68 -10.13 1.32
C TYR A 28 -13.16 -10.33 0.96
N LEU A 29 -13.85 -9.28 0.53
CA LEU A 29 -15.21 -9.37 0.01
C LEU A 29 -15.16 -9.76 -1.47
N PRO A 30 -15.83 -10.87 -1.90
CA PRO A 30 -15.80 -11.33 -3.29
C PRO A 30 -16.86 -10.62 -4.15
N ILE A 31 -16.86 -9.27 -4.10
CA ILE A 31 -17.86 -8.42 -4.76
C ILE A 31 -17.33 -7.74 -6.01
N PHE A 32 -16.11 -8.07 -6.42
CA PHE A 32 -15.45 -7.48 -7.59
C PHE A 32 -15.27 -8.57 -8.66
N ASP A 33 -16.33 -8.83 -9.41
CA ASP A 33 -16.36 -9.87 -10.45
C ASP A 33 -16.04 -11.28 -9.88
N GLY A 34 -16.67 -11.59 -8.74
CA GLY A 34 -16.45 -12.86 -8.02
C GLY A 34 -15.08 -13.00 -7.35
N LYS A 35 -14.22 -11.99 -7.46
CA LYS A 35 -12.90 -11.93 -6.81
C LYS A 35 -12.89 -10.93 -5.68
N THR A 36 -11.90 -11.07 -4.81
CA THR A 36 -11.59 -10.09 -3.76
C THR A 36 -10.57 -9.06 -4.28
N LEU A 37 -10.51 -7.88 -3.66
CA LEU A 37 -9.47 -6.89 -3.98
C LEU A 37 -8.07 -7.43 -3.69
N PHE A 38 -7.93 -8.25 -2.64
CA PHE A 38 -6.69 -8.93 -2.32
C PHE A 38 -6.22 -9.83 -3.48
N GLN A 39 -7.12 -10.70 -3.99
CA GLN A 39 -6.82 -11.55 -5.15
C GLN A 39 -6.47 -10.75 -6.39
N LYS A 40 -7.25 -9.70 -6.70
CA LYS A 40 -6.98 -8.81 -7.84
C LYS A 40 -5.59 -8.17 -7.71
N THR A 41 -5.20 -7.72 -6.52
CA THR A 41 -3.88 -7.12 -6.26
C THR A 41 -2.76 -8.13 -6.46
N ALA A 42 -2.87 -9.32 -5.87
CA ALA A 42 -1.86 -10.36 -5.96
C ALA A 42 -1.64 -10.82 -7.43
N LEU A 43 -2.74 -11.07 -8.16
CA LEU A 43 -2.69 -11.49 -9.56
C LEU A 43 -2.12 -10.41 -10.48
N ARG A 44 -2.57 -9.16 -10.35
CA ARG A 44 -2.09 -8.03 -11.14
C ARG A 44 -0.58 -7.84 -11.02
N ASN A 45 -0.06 -7.91 -9.80
CA ASN A 45 1.34 -7.64 -9.52
C ASN A 45 2.26 -8.84 -9.83
N SER A 46 1.71 -10.04 -9.96
CA SER A 46 2.49 -11.24 -10.33
C SER A 46 3.18 -11.12 -11.70
N ALA A 47 2.69 -10.22 -12.58
CA ALA A 47 3.32 -9.95 -13.87
C ALA A 47 4.63 -9.15 -13.77
N PHE A 48 4.92 -8.50 -12.64
CA PHE A 48 6.06 -7.59 -12.46
C PHE A 48 7.02 -8.03 -11.37
N CYS A 49 6.61 -8.98 -10.51
CA CYS A 49 7.34 -9.34 -9.30
C CYS A 49 7.78 -10.80 -9.34
N ASP A 50 8.97 -11.05 -8.80
CA ASP A 50 9.56 -12.39 -8.72
C ASP A 50 8.97 -13.20 -7.56
N SER A 51 8.45 -12.53 -6.53
CA SER A 51 7.91 -13.16 -5.33
C SER A 51 6.86 -12.28 -4.65
N VAL A 52 6.07 -12.92 -3.76
CA VAL A 52 5.02 -12.27 -2.97
C VAL A 52 5.37 -12.37 -1.49
N LEU A 53 5.25 -11.24 -0.77
CA LEU A 53 5.32 -11.16 0.68
C LEU A 53 4.06 -10.47 1.20
N VAL A 54 3.31 -11.14 2.08
CA VAL A 54 2.11 -10.58 2.69
C VAL A 54 2.43 -10.13 4.12
N VAL A 55 2.10 -8.88 4.43
CA VAL A 55 2.07 -8.39 5.81
C VAL A 55 0.60 -8.26 6.22
N GLY A 56 0.15 -9.23 6.98
CA GLY A 56 -1.23 -9.33 7.49
C GLY A 56 -1.30 -9.22 8.99
N ASN A 57 -2.46 -9.46 9.57
CA ASN A 57 -2.64 -9.46 11.02
C ASN A 57 -3.22 -10.78 11.53
N ILE A 58 -3.10 -10.98 12.83
CA ILE A 58 -3.52 -12.22 13.53
C ILE A 58 -5.02 -12.51 13.39
N ASP A 59 -5.85 -11.49 13.22
CA ASP A 59 -7.30 -11.64 13.16
C ASP A 59 -7.78 -12.21 11.82
N ASN A 60 -7.02 -12.01 10.73
CA ASN A 60 -7.51 -12.32 9.37
C ASN A 60 -6.48 -12.93 8.39
N TYR A 61 -5.28 -13.26 8.83
CA TYR A 61 -4.25 -13.86 7.96
C TYR A 61 -4.71 -15.15 7.26
N GLN A 62 -5.66 -15.90 7.84
CA GLN A 62 -6.24 -17.09 7.21
C GLN A 62 -7.00 -16.75 5.91
N LEU A 63 -7.58 -15.55 5.83
CA LEU A 63 -8.26 -15.07 4.62
C LEU A 63 -7.24 -14.78 3.51
N SER A 64 -6.08 -14.18 3.84
CA SER A 64 -4.99 -14.00 2.88
C SER A 64 -4.51 -15.33 2.31
N ARG A 65 -4.30 -16.32 3.15
CA ARG A 65 -3.87 -17.69 2.74
C ARG A 65 -4.86 -18.32 1.79
N LYS A 66 -6.16 -18.24 2.14
CA LYS A 66 -7.22 -18.76 1.28
C LYS A 66 -7.25 -18.06 -0.06
N ASP A 67 -7.18 -16.74 -0.08
CA ASP A 67 -7.22 -15.95 -1.31
C ASP A 67 -6.01 -16.21 -2.22
N LEU A 68 -4.81 -16.38 -1.65
CA LEU A 68 -3.62 -16.77 -2.41
C LEU A 68 -3.77 -18.17 -3.02
N GLN A 69 -4.30 -19.12 -2.25
CA GLN A 69 -4.58 -20.47 -2.74
C GLN A 69 -5.60 -20.44 -3.88
N ASP A 70 -6.71 -19.74 -3.71
CA ASP A 70 -7.76 -19.60 -4.72
C ASP A 70 -7.23 -18.86 -5.99
N ALA A 71 -6.25 -17.98 -5.85
CA ALA A 71 -5.55 -17.32 -6.94
C ALA A 71 -4.44 -18.19 -7.59
N GLY A 72 -4.17 -19.38 -7.09
CA GLY A 72 -3.14 -20.28 -7.59
C GLY A 72 -1.70 -19.89 -7.18
N ILE A 73 -1.54 -18.95 -6.24
CA ILE A 73 -0.24 -18.49 -5.73
C ILE A 73 0.16 -19.39 -4.55
N GLN A 74 1.02 -20.37 -4.81
CA GLN A 74 1.41 -21.39 -3.81
C GLN A 74 2.71 -21.02 -3.06
N SER A 75 3.55 -20.18 -3.64
CA SER A 75 4.83 -19.78 -3.04
C SER A 75 4.78 -18.31 -2.66
N TYR A 76 4.84 -18.02 -1.38
CA TYR A 76 4.86 -16.67 -0.82
C TYR A 76 5.50 -16.67 0.57
N GLN A 77 5.92 -15.50 1.01
CA GLN A 77 6.32 -15.23 2.39
C GLN A 77 5.18 -14.53 3.14
N GLU A 78 5.12 -14.70 4.45
CA GLU A 78 4.09 -14.12 5.28
C GLU A 78 4.67 -13.57 6.58
N ILE A 79 4.26 -12.36 6.95
CA ILE A 79 4.52 -11.76 8.25
C ILE A 79 3.17 -11.43 8.88
N ILE A 80 2.93 -11.95 10.08
CA ILE A 80 1.67 -11.81 10.79
C ILE A 80 1.89 -10.86 11.98
N GLU A 81 1.32 -9.66 11.87
CA GLU A 81 1.32 -8.69 12.96
C GLU A 81 0.39 -9.16 14.09
N ALA A 82 0.92 -9.21 15.31
CA ALA A 82 0.15 -9.53 16.51
C ALA A 82 -0.80 -8.37 16.90
N CYS A 83 -0.38 -7.14 16.65
CA CYS A 83 -1.21 -5.94 16.75
C CYS A 83 -0.80 -4.91 15.69
N PRO A 84 -1.75 -4.16 15.11
CA PRO A 84 -1.45 -3.15 14.10
C PRO A 84 -0.64 -1.98 14.69
N ARG A 85 0.48 -1.63 14.04
CA ARG A 85 1.32 -0.46 14.41
C ARG A 85 1.51 0.50 13.24
N ASN A 86 0.52 0.55 12.35
CA ASN A 86 0.50 1.40 11.16
C ASN A 86 1.53 1.00 10.10
N THR A 87 1.56 1.70 8.97
CA THR A 87 2.23 1.26 7.74
C THR A 87 3.76 1.36 7.79
N ALA A 88 4.35 2.27 8.59
CA ALA A 88 5.81 2.36 8.69
C ALA A 88 6.43 1.08 9.27
N ALA A 89 5.85 0.54 10.34
CA ALA A 89 6.31 -0.71 10.95
C ALA A 89 6.05 -1.91 10.02
N ALA A 90 4.87 -2.00 9.41
CA ALA A 90 4.52 -3.08 8.48
C ALA A 90 5.50 -3.17 7.30
N ILE A 91 5.86 -2.03 6.71
CA ILE A 91 6.84 -1.95 5.62
C ILE A 91 8.25 -2.28 6.12
N ALA A 92 8.62 -1.83 7.33
CA ALA A 92 9.91 -2.17 7.93
C ALA A 92 10.09 -3.68 8.10
N PHE A 93 9.05 -4.40 8.55
CA PHE A 93 9.09 -5.86 8.66
C PHE A 93 9.31 -6.53 7.30
N ALA A 94 8.62 -6.07 6.25
CA ALA A 94 8.84 -6.57 4.91
C ALA A 94 10.28 -6.31 4.43
N ALA A 95 10.82 -5.12 4.70
CA ALA A 95 12.17 -4.77 4.32
C ALA A 95 13.24 -5.57 5.07
N PHE A 96 13.02 -5.91 6.34
CA PHE A 96 13.91 -6.80 7.10
C PHE A 96 13.91 -8.24 6.59
N ALA A 97 12.82 -8.69 5.96
CA ALA A 97 12.70 -10.03 5.38
C ALA A 97 13.39 -10.18 4.02
N CYS A 98 13.84 -9.09 3.40
CA CYS A 98 14.43 -9.06 2.08
C CYS A 98 15.91 -8.70 2.11
N ASN A 99 16.63 -8.96 1.01
CA ASN A 99 18.00 -8.44 0.90
C ASN A 99 17.99 -6.93 0.67
N PRO A 100 19.02 -6.20 1.11
CA PRO A 100 19.05 -4.74 0.99
C PRO A 100 18.87 -4.20 -0.44
N GLU A 101 19.35 -4.97 -1.44
CA GLU A 101 19.24 -4.63 -2.86
C GLU A 101 17.93 -5.05 -3.51
N ASP A 102 17.08 -5.83 -2.84
CA ASP A 102 15.78 -6.22 -3.39
C ASP A 102 14.85 -5.01 -3.47
N VAL A 103 14.11 -4.93 -4.57
CA VAL A 103 13.11 -3.89 -4.80
C VAL A 103 11.79 -4.34 -4.23
N LEU A 104 11.27 -3.60 -3.26
CA LEU A 104 9.95 -3.81 -2.69
C LEU A 104 8.94 -2.97 -3.47
N PHE A 105 7.95 -3.62 -4.06
CA PHE A 105 6.77 -2.99 -4.61
C PHE A 105 5.63 -3.15 -3.61
N VAL A 106 5.42 -2.12 -2.80
CA VAL A 106 4.47 -2.11 -1.68
C VAL A 106 3.10 -1.65 -2.16
N THR A 107 2.11 -2.49 -1.96
CA THR A 107 0.74 -2.21 -2.41
C THR A 107 -0.29 -2.50 -1.30
N PRO A 108 -1.29 -1.62 -1.12
CA PRO A 108 -2.46 -1.94 -0.33
C PRO A 108 -3.24 -3.09 -0.97
N SER A 109 -3.86 -3.93 -0.15
CA SER A 109 -4.66 -5.07 -0.61
C SER A 109 -6.10 -4.72 -0.96
N ASP A 110 -6.53 -3.48 -0.73
CA ASP A 110 -7.92 -3.05 -0.72
C ASP A 110 -8.26 -1.97 -1.74
N HIS A 111 -7.36 -1.75 -2.71
CA HIS A 111 -7.57 -0.81 -3.81
C HIS A 111 -7.95 -1.53 -5.10
N LEU A 112 -8.87 -0.93 -5.85
CA LEU A 112 -9.18 -1.35 -7.20
C LEU A 112 -8.31 -0.58 -8.19
N ILE A 113 -7.69 -1.30 -9.11
CA ILE A 113 -6.92 -0.74 -10.22
C ILE A 113 -7.33 -1.48 -11.49
N GLU A 114 -7.66 -0.70 -12.50
CA GLU A 114 -7.96 -1.16 -13.85
C GLU A 114 -6.96 -0.51 -14.83
N SER A 115 -7.14 -0.66 -16.14
CA SER A 115 -6.22 -0.07 -17.14
C SER A 115 -4.80 -0.68 -17.11
N GLU A 116 -4.70 -1.99 -17.37
CA GLU A 116 -3.46 -2.79 -17.25
C GLU A 116 -2.23 -2.17 -17.94
N GLU A 117 -2.38 -1.60 -19.13
CA GLU A 117 -1.23 -1.07 -19.88
C GLU A 117 -0.65 0.19 -19.24
N SER A 118 -1.49 1.12 -18.79
CA SER A 118 -1.03 2.34 -18.08
C SER A 118 -0.42 1.98 -16.73
N TYR A 119 -1.00 1.00 -16.05
CA TYR A 119 -0.45 0.48 -14.80
C TYR A 119 0.94 -0.13 -15.00
N LYS A 120 1.09 -0.99 -16.02
CA LYS A 120 2.36 -1.60 -16.39
C LYS A 120 3.45 -0.56 -16.61
N LYS A 121 3.20 0.45 -17.44
CA LYS A 121 4.17 1.53 -17.70
C LYS A 121 4.60 2.25 -16.43
N SER A 122 3.65 2.56 -15.55
CA SER A 122 3.94 3.22 -14.28
C SER A 122 4.78 2.35 -13.35
N VAL A 123 4.47 1.05 -13.24
CA VAL A 123 5.21 0.10 -12.40
C VAL A 123 6.64 -0.10 -12.92
N GLU A 124 6.82 -0.30 -14.22
CA GLU A 124 8.15 -0.43 -14.84
C GLU A 124 9.01 0.82 -14.60
N ARG A 125 8.43 2.02 -14.72
CA ARG A 125 9.13 3.26 -14.41
C ARG A 125 9.51 3.37 -12.93
N ALA A 126 8.60 3.02 -12.03
CA ALA A 126 8.85 3.06 -10.59
C ALA A 126 9.97 2.08 -10.19
N ILE A 127 9.99 0.88 -10.76
CA ILE A 127 11.05 -0.10 -10.53
C ILE A 127 12.42 0.44 -11.00
N ALA A 128 12.47 1.10 -12.16
CA ALA A 128 13.69 1.70 -12.66
C ALA A 128 14.23 2.77 -11.69
N LEU A 129 13.39 3.69 -11.25
CA LEU A 129 13.76 4.73 -10.27
C LEU A 129 14.16 4.14 -8.91
N ALA A 130 13.48 3.08 -8.45
CA ALA A 130 13.83 2.39 -7.21
C ALA A 130 15.23 1.74 -7.30
N LYS A 131 15.60 1.16 -8.43
CA LYS A 131 16.95 0.63 -8.69
C LYS A 131 18.02 1.71 -8.66
N ASP A 132 17.68 2.94 -9.00
CA ASP A 132 18.56 4.12 -8.90
C ASP A 132 18.65 4.69 -7.48
N GLY A 133 18.02 4.05 -6.49
CA GLY A 133 18.12 4.42 -5.07
C GLY A 133 17.08 5.43 -4.59
N PHE A 134 16.01 5.65 -5.37
CA PHE A 134 14.91 6.51 -4.96
C PHE A 134 13.80 5.74 -4.22
N ILE A 135 13.03 6.46 -3.42
CA ILE A 135 11.76 6.04 -2.86
C ILE A 135 10.67 6.59 -3.76
N VAL A 136 9.90 5.72 -4.40
CA VAL A 136 8.95 6.09 -5.45
C VAL A 136 7.53 5.92 -4.96
N THR A 137 6.68 6.91 -5.22
CA THR A 137 5.22 6.80 -5.09
C THR A 137 4.53 7.01 -6.43
N PHE A 138 3.25 6.66 -6.52
CA PHE A 138 2.44 6.80 -7.74
C PHE A 138 1.44 7.93 -7.53
N GLY A 139 1.52 8.94 -8.37
CA GLY A 139 0.67 10.13 -8.31
C GLY A 139 -0.48 10.03 -9.30
N LEU A 140 -1.70 10.19 -8.81
CA LEU A 140 -2.92 10.16 -9.61
C LEU A 140 -3.51 11.55 -9.74
N LYS A 141 -3.99 11.92 -10.94
CA LYS A 141 -4.57 13.24 -11.15
C LYS A 141 -5.84 13.40 -10.32
N PRO A 142 -5.93 14.42 -9.44
CA PRO A 142 -7.12 14.65 -8.66
C PRO A 142 -8.32 15.01 -9.55
N SER A 143 -9.47 14.39 -9.30
CA SER A 143 -10.74 14.70 -9.97
C SER A 143 -11.69 15.53 -9.09
N LYS A 144 -11.46 15.54 -7.78
CA LYS A 144 -12.23 16.26 -6.76
C LYS A 144 -11.34 16.63 -5.55
N PRO A 145 -11.74 17.59 -4.71
CA PRO A 145 -10.97 17.95 -3.52
C PRO A 145 -11.17 16.94 -2.38
N GLU A 146 -10.56 15.76 -2.50
CA GLU A 146 -10.67 14.68 -1.53
C GLU A 146 -9.78 14.95 -0.31
N THR A 147 -10.36 15.04 0.87
CA THR A 147 -9.64 15.30 2.13
C THR A 147 -9.12 14.03 2.82
N GLY A 148 -9.54 12.86 2.33
CA GLY A 148 -9.10 11.57 2.85
C GLY A 148 -7.76 11.08 2.30
N PHE A 149 -7.20 11.76 1.28
CA PHE A 149 -5.97 11.36 0.58
C PHE A 149 -4.81 12.31 0.86
N GLY A 150 -3.59 11.78 0.68
CA GLY A 150 -2.39 12.60 0.59
C GLY A 150 -2.26 13.27 -0.79
N TYR A 151 -1.65 14.44 -0.82
CA TYR A 151 -1.37 15.22 -2.03
C TYR A 151 0.13 15.41 -2.22
N ILE A 152 0.60 15.26 -3.45
CA ILE A 152 1.99 15.37 -3.84
C ILE A 152 2.12 16.50 -4.85
N GLU A 153 2.82 17.56 -4.49
CA GLU A 153 3.22 18.60 -5.43
C GLU A 153 4.45 18.13 -6.21
N ALA A 154 4.39 18.19 -7.53
CA ALA A 154 5.48 17.70 -8.35
C ALA A 154 5.70 18.53 -9.63
N ASP A 155 6.95 18.49 -10.09
CA ASP A 155 7.38 18.94 -11.41
C ASP A 155 7.97 17.73 -12.14
N GLY A 156 7.19 17.14 -13.04
CA GLY A 156 7.50 15.84 -13.60
C GLY A 156 7.55 14.76 -12.53
N GLU A 157 8.72 14.14 -12.32
CA GLU A 157 8.94 13.12 -11.28
C GLU A 157 9.54 13.71 -9.98
N GLU A 158 9.90 15.00 -9.98
CA GLU A 158 10.49 15.68 -8.83
C GLU A 158 9.41 16.12 -7.85
N VAL A 159 9.41 15.53 -6.66
CA VAL A 159 8.50 15.93 -5.58
C VAL A 159 8.97 17.22 -4.94
N LYS A 160 8.08 18.20 -4.85
CA LYS A 160 8.31 19.49 -4.20
C LYS A 160 7.78 19.51 -2.77
N SER A 161 6.60 18.91 -2.57
CA SER A 161 6.00 18.78 -1.24
C SER A 161 5.08 17.56 -1.20
N PHE A 162 4.91 17.03 0.00
CA PHE A 162 3.96 15.96 0.30
C PHE A 162 3.07 16.41 1.46
N ARG A 163 1.77 16.34 1.31
CA ARG A 163 0.79 16.79 2.32
C ARG A 163 -0.26 15.72 2.55
N GLU A 164 -0.22 15.10 3.71
CA GLU A 164 -1.22 14.09 4.09
C GLU A 164 -2.50 14.75 4.59
N LYS A 165 -3.63 14.35 4.02
CA LYS A 165 -5.00 14.70 4.44
C LYS A 165 -5.20 16.19 4.73
N PRO A 166 -5.11 17.07 3.71
CA PRO A 166 -5.36 18.49 3.88
C PRO A 166 -6.83 18.78 4.21
N ASP A 167 -7.11 19.98 4.72
CA ASP A 167 -8.49 20.46 4.80
C ASP A 167 -9.07 20.74 3.40
N LEU A 168 -10.39 20.95 3.32
CA LEU A 168 -11.09 21.12 2.05
C LEU A 168 -10.58 22.32 1.26
N ALA A 169 -10.37 23.46 1.92
CA ALA A 169 -9.91 24.69 1.25
C ALA A 169 -8.51 24.50 0.64
N THR A 170 -7.62 23.83 1.37
CA THR A 170 -6.28 23.47 0.89
C THR A 170 -6.34 22.48 -0.28
N ALA A 171 -7.23 21.48 -0.22
CA ALA A 171 -7.43 20.52 -1.31
C ALA A 171 -7.95 21.19 -2.59
N GLU A 172 -8.88 22.14 -2.46
CA GLU A 172 -9.38 22.94 -3.59
C GLU A 172 -8.25 23.79 -4.22
N GLU A 173 -7.42 24.43 -3.39
CA GLU A 173 -6.26 25.18 -3.86
C GLU A 173 -5.27 24.28 -4.64
N PHE A 174 -5.00 23.06 -4.16
CA PHE A 174 -4.11 22.13 -4.82
C PHE A 174 -4.62 21.72 -6.21
N ILE A 175 -5.92 21.52 -6.35
CA ILE A 175 -6.53 21.22 -7.65
C ILE A 175 -6.39 22.41 -8.61
N GLN A 176 -6.62 23.63 -8.14
CA GLN A 176 -6.50 24.84 -8.95
C GLN A 176 -5.07 25.07 -9.46
N LYS A 177 -4.06 24.75 -8.65
CA LYS A 177 -2.64 24.84 -9.05
C LYS A 177 -2.27 23.86 -10.16
N GLY A 178 -2.93 22.72 -10.25
CA GLY A 178 -2.81 21.77 -11.35
C GLY A 178 -1.54 20.90 -11.37
N ASN A 179 -0.59 21.13 -10.45
CA ASN A 179 0.66 20.36 -10.31
C ASN A 179 0.66 19.43 -9.10
N PHE A 180 -0.50 19.17 -8.52
CA PHE A 180 -0.70 18.22 -7.44
C PHE A 180 -1.30 16.89 -7.92
N TYR A 181 -0.91 15.82 -7.27
CA TYR A 181 -1.38 14.46 -7.50
C TYR A 181 -1.86 13.86 -6.18
N TRP A 182 -2.87 12.97 -6.24
CA TRP A 182 -3.18 12.12 -5.10
C TRP A 182 -2.08 11.08 -4.89
N ASN A 183 -1.70 10.85 -3.65
CA ASN A 183 -0.89 9.70 -3.26
C ASN A 183 -1.75 8.43 -3.31
N SER A 184 -1.35 7.49 -4.15
CA SER A 184 -2.06 6.21 -4.29
C SER A 184 -1.89 5.26 -3.10
N GLY A 185 -0.92 5.54 -2.21
CA GLY A 185 -0.54 4.64 -1.14
C GLY A 185 0.29 3.42 -1.60
N MET A 186 0.71 3.41 -2.86
CA MET A 186 1.65 2.43 -3.39
C MET A 186 3.05 3.01 -3.45
N PHE A 187 4.05 2.19 -3.12
CA PHE A 187 5.45 2.62 -3.08
C PHE A 187 6.36 1.59 -3.73
N CYS A 188 7.49 2.06 -4.25
CA CYS A 188 8.52 1.19 -4.83
C CYS A 188 9.91 1.71 -4.43
N PHE A 189 10.74 0.86 -3.83
CA PHE A 189 12.08 1.22 -3.34
C PHE A 189 12.92 -0.02 -3.03
N GLN A 190 14.24 0.14 -2.96
CA GLN A 190 15.10 -0.92 -2.42
C GLN A 190 14.92 -1.03 -0.89
N ALA A 191 14.89 -2.26 -0.38
CA ALA A 191 14.74 -2.53 1.05
C ALA A 191 15.78 -1.77 1.90
N GLY A 192 17.04 -1.79 1.51
CA GLY A 192 18.11 -1.10 2.20
C GLY A 192 17.96 0.42 2.20
N VAL A 193 17.49 1.01 1.10
CA VAL A 193 17.25 2.46 0.99
C VAL A 193 16.14 2.88 1.97
N PHE A 194 15.04 2.14 1.98
CA PHE A 194 13.94 2.44 2.91
C PHE A 194 14.39 2.32 4.38
N LEU A 195 15.08 1.24 4.74
CA LEU A 195 15.55 1.04 6.11
C LEU A 195 16.54 2.11 6.56
N GLN A 196 17.41 2.58 5.68
CA GLN A 196 18.33 3.69 5.98
C GLN A 196 17.57 5.00 6.26
N GLU A 197 16.58 5.33 5.41
CA GLU A 197 15.75 6.53 5.61
C GLU A 197 14.89 6.41 6.87
N LEU A 198 14.27 5.26 7.12
CA LEU A 198 13.49 5.03 8.35
C LEU A 198 14.36 5.18 9.60
N LYS A 199 15.58 4.61 9.60
CA LYS A 199 16.52 4.74 10.72
C LYS A 199 16.96 6.18 10.95
N LYS A 200 17.17 6.96 9.89
CA LYS A 200 17.55 8.37 9.94
C LYS A 200 16.40 9.25 10.45
N LEU A 201 15.19 9.02 9.95
CA LEU A 201 14.04 9.93 10.15
C LEU A 201 13.20 9.56 11.37
N GLU A 202 13.07 8.25 11.65
CA GLU A 202 12.28 7.70 12.77
C GLU A 202 13.04 6.56 13.46
N PRO A 203 14.16 6.85 14.14
CA PRO A 203 15.02 5.82 14.75
C PRO A 203 14.27 4.93 15.73
N SER A 204 13.32 5.47 16.49
CA SER A 204 12.54 4.69 17.44
C SER A 204 11.68 3.62 16.76
N VAL A 205 11.07 3.94 15.61
CA VAL A 205 10.30 2.97 14.82
C VAL A 205 11.22 1.90 14.26
N PHE A 206 12.37 2.30 13.71
CA PHE A 206 13.36 1.36 13.18
C PHE A 206 13.85 0.37 14.26
N GLU A 207 14.36 0.85 15.39
CA GLU A 207 14.96 0.02 16.42
C GLU A 207 13.96 -0.94 17.08
N THR A 208 12.75 -0.44 17.39
CA THR A 208 11.71 -1.27 18.00
C THR A 208 11.14 -2.30 17.01
N SER A 209 10.97 -1.94 15.74
CA SER A 209 10.55 -2.87 14.70
C SER A 209 11.62 -3.92 14.43
N TYR A 210 12.89 -3.54 14.38
CA TYR A 210 14.00 -4.48 14.18
C TYR A 210 14.08 -5.50 15.32
N THR A 211 14.02 -5.02 16.58
CA THR A 211 14.02 -5.88 17.77
C THR A 211 12.84 -6.86 17.75
N THR A 212 11.67 -6.40 17.34
CA THR A 212 10.47 -7.24 17.22
C THR A 212 10.64 -8.28 16.13
N TYR A 213 11.17 -7.88 14.95
CA TYR A 213 11.40 -8.77 13.82
C TYR A 213 12.40 -9.89 14.16
N GLN A 214 13.47 -9.59 14.90
CA GLN A 214 14.45 -10.60 15.34
C GLN A 214 13.86 -11.72 16.22
N LYS A 215 12.67 -11.52 16.76
CA LYS A 215 11.93 -12.49 17.58
C LYS A 215 10.71 -13.08 16.87
N ILE A 216 10.71 -13.02 15.52
CA ILE A 216 9.64 -13.63 14.72
C ILE A 216 9.70 -15.15 14.84
N GLU A 217 8.54 -15.78 15.05
CA GLU A 217 8.41 -17.23 15.16
C GLU A 217 7.29 -17.70 14.23
N GLU A 218 7.60 -18.60 13.30
CA GLU A 218 6.64 -19.13 12.30
C GLU A 218 5.89 -18.02 11.55
N GLY A 219 6.58 -16.92 11.22
CA GLY A 219 5.99 -15.76 10.55
C GLY A 219 5.19 -14.82 11.46
N LYS A 220 5.02 -15.12 12.74
CA LYS A 220 4.27 -14.31 13.70
C LYS A 220 5.19 -13.41 14.52
N LEU A 221 4.80 -12.16 14.65
CA LEU A 221 5.48 -11.19 15.50
C LEU A 221 5.03 -11.31 16.96
N ASN A 222 5.94 -11.02 17.87
CA ASN A 222 5.64 -11.02 19.31
C ASN A 222 4.77 -9.81 19.69
N GLU A 223 3.66 -10.04 20.39
CA GLU A 223 2.69 -9.00 20.75
C GLU A 223 3.27 -7.96 21.71
N GLU A 224 3.93 -8.40 22.77
CA GLU A 224 4.50 -7.48 23.77
C GLU A 224 5.55 -6.54 23.16
N LEU A 225 6.40 -7.05 22.27
CA LEU A 225 7.37 -6.24 21.55
C LEU A 225 6.69 -5.34 20.52
N SER A 226 5.70 -5.84 19.79
CA SER A 226 4.93 -5.05 18.81
C SER A 226 4.24 -3.84 19.45
N MET A 227 3.72 -3.99 20.66
CA MET A 227 3.08 -2.89 21.40
C MET A 227 4.01 -1.73 21.72
N LYS A 228 5.33 -1.96 21.78
CA LYS A 228 6.35 -0.93 22.04
C LYS A 228 6.69 -0.09 20.80
N ILE A 229 6.28 -0.53 19.60
CA ILE A 229 6.56 0.19 18.36
C ILE A 229 5.65 1.43 18.26
N PRO A 230 6.22 2.63 17.99
CA PRO A 230 5.40 3.82 17.72
C PRO A 230 4.47 3.59 16.53
N SER A 231 3.18 3.92 16.69
CA SER A 231 2.19 3.77 15.63
C SER A 231 2.18 5.00 14.75
N ILE A 232 2.85 4.93 13.60
CA ILE A 232 2.94 6.03 12.64
C ILE A 232 2.83 5.49 11.21
N SER A 233 2.16 6.23 10.32
CA SER A 233 2.12 5.88 8.90
C SER A 233 3.47 6.15 8.22
N VAL A 234 3.74 5.42 7.15
CA VAL A 234 4.94 5.62 6.32
C VAL A 234 4.96 7.02 5.71
N ASP A 235 3.78 7.59 5.44
CA ASP A 235 3.63 8.93 4.89
C ASP A 235 4.27 9.97 5.83
N TYR A 236 3.88 9.96 7.10
CA TYR A 236 4.45 10.85 8.11
C TYR A 236 5.88 10.46 8.55
N ALA A 237 6.18 9.16 8.58
CA ALA A 237 7.49 8.70 9.05
C ALA A 237 8.60 8.99 8.05
N VAL A 238 8.33 8.78 6.77
CA VAL A 238 9.35 8.81 5.71
C VAL A 238 8.98 9.73 4.55
N MET A 239 7.79 9.60 3.96
CA MET A 239 7.48 10.22 2.66
C MET A 239 7.47 11.74 2.69
N GLU A 240 6.98 12.35 3.77
CA GLU A 240 6.99 13.81 3.95
C GLU A 240 8.37 14.40 4.26
N LYS A 241 9.34 13.55 4.64
CA LYS A 241 10.62 13.99 5.21
C LYS A 241 11.84 13.65 4.37
N THR A 242 11.75 12.62 3.54
CA THR A 242 12.91 12.14 2.77
C THR A 242 13.18 12.99 1.53
N ASP A 243 14.46 13.27 1.28
CA ASP A 243 14.93 13.93 0.06
C ASP A 243 15.06 12.96 -1.13
N LYS A 244 14.83 11.65 -0.90
CA LYS A 244 14.96 10.60 -1.94
C LYS A 244 13.65 10.28 -2.63
N ILE A 245 12.57 11.00 -2.37
CA ILE A 245 11.26 10.72 -2.92
C ILE A 245 11.14 11.17 -4.37
N LYS A 246 10.55 10.30 -5.20
CA LYS A 246 10.09 10.59 -6.57
C LYS A 246 8.63 10.20 -6.71
N VAL A 247 7.94 10.82 -7.65
CA VAL A 247 6.59 10.43 -8.03
C VAL A 247 6.57 10.00 -9.48
N VAL A 248 5.84 8.93 -9.77
CA VAL A 248 5.48 8.55 -11.14
C VAL A 248 4.06 9.05 -11.40
N PRO A 249 3.90 10.13 -12.20
CA PRO A 249 2.57 10.56 -12.63
C PRO A 249 1.91 9.42 -13.42
N SER A 250 0.74 9.00 -12.97
CA SER A 250 0.08 7.78 -13.45
C SER A 250 -1.31 8.08 -13.98
N ALA A 251 -1.71 7.35 -15.01
CA ALA A 251 -2.98 7.53 -15.72
C ALA A 251 -3.87 6.28 -15.68
N PHE A 252 -3.56 5.31 -14.82
CA PHE A 252 -4.42 4.14 -14.62
C PHE A 252 -5.63 4.49 -13.76
N ASP A 253 -6.73 3.78 -13.97
CA ASP A 253 -7.93 3.93 -13.16
C ASP A 253 -7.70 3.33 -11.78
N TRP A 254 -7.97 4.13 -10.76
CA TRP A 254 -7.70 3.78 -9.37
C TRP A 254 -8.85 4.24 -8.46
N SER A 255 -9.18 3.40 -7.51
CA SER A 255 -10.10 3.72 -6.42
C SER A 255 -9.66 3.02 -5.13
N ASP A 256 -9.72 3.74 -4.00
CA ASP A 256 -9.51 3.13 -2.69
C ASP A 256 -10.72 2.31 -2.24
N MET A 257 -11.82 2.31 -3.00
CA MET A 257 -13.08 1.60 -2.70
C MET A 257 -13.53 1.84 -1.25
N GLY A 258 -13.36 3.06 -0.77
CA GLY A 258 -13.55 3.43 0.64
C GLY A 258 -14.98 3.82 1.02
N SER A 259 -15.92 3.88 0.07
CA SER A 259 -17.31 4.27 0.28
C SER A 259 -18.28 3.33 -0.43
N PHE A 260 -19.54 3.32 0.02
CA PHE A 260 -20.62 2.61 -0.69
C PHE A 260 -20.87 3.19 -2.08
N GLU A 261 -20.70 4.50 -2.24
CA GLU A 261 -20.83 5.18 -3.53
C GLU A 261 -19.82 4.63 -4.55
N ALA A 262 -18.55 4.48 -4.16
CA ALA A 262 -17.52 3.91 -5.03
C ALA A 262 -17.84 2.46 -5.46
N ILE A 263 -18.38 1.64 -4.55
CA ILE A 263 -18.83 0.27 -4.87
C ILE A 263 -20.03 0.30 -5.82
N TYR A 264 -20.97 1.21 -5.58
CA TYR A 264 -22.14 1.37 -6.42
C TYR A 264 -21.76 1.80 -7.84
N GLU A 265 -20.90 2.81 -8.00
CA GLU A 265 -20.42 3.28 -9.30
C GLU A 265 -19.69 2.16 -10.05
N TYR A 266 -18.86 1.39 -9.35
CA TYR A 266 -18.18 0.23 -9.93
C TYR A 266 -19.20 -0.79 -10.47
N ASN A 267 -20.17 -1.19 -9.65
CA ASN A 267 -21.20 -2.17 -10.05
C ASN A 267 -22.01 -1.69 -11.24
N GLN A 268 -22.40 -0.41 -11.27
CA GLN A 268 -23.08 0.19 -12.43
C GLN A 268 -22.22 0.11 -13.70
N ALA A 269 -20.95 0.47 -13.61
CA ALA A 269 -20.03 0.44 -14.75
C ALA A 269 -19.84 -0.98 -15.31
N GLN A 270 -19.90 -2.00 -14.45
CA GLN A 270 -19.80 -3.41 -14.83
C GLN A 270 -21.13 -4.02 -15.27
N GLY A 271 -22.25 -3.30 -15.15
CA GLY A 271 -23.58 -3.80 -15.51
C GLY A 271 -24.14 -4.84 -14.53
N TYR A 272 -23.64 -4.88 -13.31
CA TYR A 272 -24.18 -5.76 -12.28
C TYR A 272 -25.51 -5.25 -11.74
N PRO A 273 -26.52 -6.14 -11.51
CA PRO A 273 -27.77 -5.72 -10.89
C PRO A 273 -27.50 -5.23 -9.47
N ILE A 274 -28.04 -4.05 -9.19
CA ILE A 274 -28.03 -3.48 -7.85
C ILE A 274 -29.33 -3.94 -7.20
N ASP A 275 -29.27 -5.04 -6.49
CA ASP A 275 -30.38 -5.43 -5.65
C ASP A 275 -30.47 -4.43 -4.48
N SER A 276 -31.63 -3.75 -4.44
CA SER A 276 -32.00 -2.72 -3.46
C SER A 276 -32.18 -3.28 -2.04
#